data_655bcac952fda52bda19c619fa928569
#
_entry.id   655bcac952fda52bda19c619fa928569
#
_cell.length_a   1.000
_cell.length_b   1.000
_cell.length_c   1.000
_cell.angle_alpha   90.00
_cell.angle_beta   90.00
_cell.angle_gamma   90.00
#
_symmetry.space_group_name_H-M   'P 1'
#
loop_
_entity.id
_entity.type
_entity.pdbx_description
1 polymer ?
#
loop_
_entity_poly.entity_id
_entity_poly.type
_entity_poly.pdbx_seq_one_letter_code
_entity_poly.pdbx_strand_id
1 'polypeptide(L)' 'MIYILHCRYEGEWVEGIKQGSGKYTFGSGDVFTGTYENNVRHGEGKLVKVDGEERSENWKEGKLINFTITKEGKKK' A
#
# COMPACT_ATOMS: atom_id res chain seq x y z
N MET A 1 -22.69 -16.56 -1.88
CA MET A 1 -21.48 -16.21 -2.63
C MET A 1 -20.27 -16.13 -1.73
N ILE A 2 -19.21 -16.73 -2.15
CA ILE A 2 -18.00 -16.76 -1.34
C ILE A 2 -17.01 -15.75 -1.91
N TYR A 3 -16.54 -14.88 -1.05
CA TYR A 3 -15.51 -13.93 -1.43
C TYR A 3 -14.18 -14.41 -0.89
N ILE A 4 -13.23 -14.54 -1.79
CA ILE A 4 -11.88 -14.91 -1.39
C ILE A 4 -11.05 -13.64 -1.42
N LEU A 5 -10.62 -13.25 -0.25
CA LEU A 5 -9.82 -12.04 -0.11
C LEU A 5 -8.35 -12.42 -0.26
N HIS A 6 -7.74 -11.90 -1.31
CA HIS A 6 -6.35 -12.16 -1.57
C HIS A 6 -5.54 -10.92 -1.31
N CYS A 7 -4.70 -10.99 -0.28
CA CYS A 7 -3.73 -9.93 -0.03
C CYS A 7 -2.41 -10.43 -0.58
N ARG A 8 -1.74 -9.60 -1.35
CA ARG A 8 -0.55 -10.04 -2.05
C ARG A 8 0.53 -8.97 -2.03
N TYR A 9 1.73 -9.40 -1.71
CA TYR A 9 2.88 -8.53 -1.73
C TYR A 9 3.79 -8.90 -2.90
N GLU A 10 4.16 -7.90 -3.69
CA GLU A 10 5.12 -8.08 -4.78
C GLU A 10 6.19 -7.01 -4.60
N GLY A 11 7.41 -7.43 -4.38
CA GLY A 11 8.48 -6.48 -4.19
C GLY A 11 9.76 -7.14 -3.77
N GLU A 12 10.64 -6.34 -3.19
CA GLU A 12 11.96 -6.80 -2.83
C GLU A 12 11.94 -7.50 -1.48
N TRP A 13 12.73 -8.56 -1.40
CA TRP A 13 12.90 -9.33 -0.19
C TRP A 13 14.38 -9.47 0.11
N VAL A 14 14.74 -9.37 1.37
CA VAL A 14 16.10 -9.62 1.82
C VAL A 14 16.01 -10.59 2.98
N GLU A 15 16.53 -11.80 2.79
CA GLU A 15 16.53 -12.84 3.83
C GLU A 15 15.14 -13.05 4.43
N GLY A 16 14.10 -13.10 3.56
CA GLY A 16 12.74 -13.34 4.01
C GLY A 16 12.03 -12.14 4.57
N ILE A 17 12.66 -10.98 4.51
CA ILE A 17 12.10 -9.75 5.05
C ILE A 17 11.76 -8.79 3.92
N LYS A 18 10.58 -8.17 3.99
CA LYS A 18 10.22 -7.14 3.02
C LYS A 18 11.13 -5.95 3.22
N GLN A 19 11.80 -5.57 2.16
CA GLN A 19 12.81 -4.52 2.25
C GLN A 19 12.89 -3.80 0.91
N GLY A 20 12.86 -2.47 0.93
CA GLY A 20 12.95 -1.70 -0.31
C GLY A 20 11.59 -1.50 -0.94
N SER A 21 11.55 -1.39 -2.26
CA SER A 21 10.31 -1.09 -2.98
C SER A 21 9.38 -2.28 -3.02
N GLY A 22 8.09 -2.04 -2.81
CA GLY A 22 7.13 -3.12 -2.85
C GLY A 22 5.73 -2.63 -3.18
N LYS A 23 4.90 -3.56 -3.64
CA LYS A 23 3.52 -3.30 -4.00
C LYS A 23 2.65 -4.30 -3.24
N TYR A 24 1.69 -3.79 -2.50
CA TYR A 24 0.78 -4.62 -1.73
C TYR A 24 -0.64 -4.46 -2.26
N THR A 25 -1.24 -5.56 -2.64
CA THR A 25 -2.62 -5.57 -3.12
C THR A 25 -3.51 -6.08 -2.01
N PHE A 26 -4.49 -5.27 -1.61
CA PHE A 26 -5.43 -5.67 -0.57
C PHE A 26 -6.54 -6.51 -1.17
N GLY A 27 -7.18 -7.30 -0.31
CA GLY A 27 -8.30 -8.13 -0.77
C GLY A 27 -9.42 -7.32 -1.39
N SER A 28 -9.58 -6.07 -1.00
CA SER A 28 -10.61 -5.19 -1.55
C SER A 28 -10.28 -4.69 -2.96
N GLY A 29 -9.03 -4.84 -3.38
CA GLY A 29 -8.58 -4.33 -4.68
C GLY A 29 -7.75 -3.06 -4.58
N ASP A 30 -7.69 -2.47 -3.40
CA ASP A 30 -6.82 -1.30 -3.20
C ASP A 30 -5.36 -1.74 -3.34
N VAL A 31 -4.52 -0.84 -3.80
CA VAL A 31 -3.10 -1.14 -4.01
C VAL A 31 -2.24 -0.09 -3.35
N PHE A 32 -1.30 -0.56 -2.54
CA PHE A 32 -0.31 0.31 -1.94
C PHE A 32 1.05 0.05 -2.57
N THR A 33 1.69 1.09 -3.05
CA THR A 33 3.03 1.00 -3.62
C THR A 33 3.93 1.94 -2.83
N GLY A 34 5.01 1.41 -2.29
CA GLY A 34 5.89 2.24 -1.50
C GLY A 34 7.11 1.47 -1.05
N THR A 35 7.72 1.95 0.03
CA THR A 35 8.93 1.33 0.54
C THR A 35 8.65 0.60 1.84
N TYR A 36 9.43 -0.44 2.07
CA TYR A 36 9.34 -1.26 3.27
C TYR A 36 10.69 -1.36 3.94
N GLU A 37 10.67 -1.49 5.24
CA GLU A 37 11.88 -1.73 6.02
C GLU A 37 11.53 -2.66 7.16
N ASN A 38 12.24 -3.78 7.25
CA ASN A 38 11.99 -4.79 8.28
C ASN A 38 10.52 -5.22 8.32
N ASN A 39 9.96 -5.53 7.15
CA ASN A 39 8.59 -6.03 7.01
C ASN A 39 7.49 -5.01 7.24
N VAL A 40 7.82 -3.76 7.52
CA VAL A 40 6.81 -2.75 7.75
C VAL A 40 6.97 -1.60 6.77
N ARG A 41 5.89 -0.87 6.57
CA ARG A 41 5.93 0.29 5.70
C ARG A 41 6.79 1.37 6.33
N HIS A 42 7.63 1.97 5.52
CA HIS A 42 8.51 3.01 6.00
C HIS A 42 8.85 3.95 4.86
N GLY A 43 8.67 5.25 5.06
CA GLY A 43 8.94 6.24 4.03
C GLY A 43 7.70 6.57 3.23
N GLU A 44 7.91 7.04 2.01
CA GLU A 44 6.80 7.47 1.18
C GLU A 44 6.17 6.31 0.43
N GLY A 45 4.85 6.40 0.27
CA GLY A 45 4.13 5.42 -0.49
C GLY A 45 2.92 6.04 -1.15
N LYS A 46 2.26 5.26 -2.01
CA LYS A 46 1.08 5.71 -2.71
C LYS A 46 0.00 4.65 -2.60
N LEU A 47 -1.17 5.06 -2.16
CA LEU A 47 -2.33 4.17 -2.08
C LEU A 47 -3.28 4.51 -3.21
N VAL A 48 -3.63 3.52 -4.01
CA VAL A 48 -4.61 3.68 -5.07
C VAL A 48 -5.81 2.82 -4.71
N LYS A 49 -6.94 3.46 -4.51
CA LYS A 49 -8.13 2.77 -4.09
C LYS A 49 -8.94 2.31 -5.29
N VAL A 50 -9.77 1.32 -5.05
CA VAL A 50 -10.61 0.72 -6.10
C VAL A 50 -11.45 1.75 -6.84
N ASP A 51 -11.91 2.76 -6.13
CA ASP A 51 -12.75 3.80 -6.74
C ASP A 51 -11.96 4.85 -7.50
N GLY A 52 -10.63 4.71 -7.54
CA GLY A 52 -9.79 5.65 -8.25
C GLY A 52 -9.14 6.71 -7.39
N GLU A 53 -9.48 6.74 -6.11
CA GLU A 53 -8.84 7.70 -5.22
C GLU A 53 -7.37 7.35 -5.04
N GLU A 54 -6.51 8.35 -5.06
CA GLU A 54 -5.09 8.16 -4.87
C GLU A 54 -4.60 9.03 -3.73
N ARG A 55 -3.77 8.45 -2.89
CA ARG A 55 -3.21 9.16 -1.75
C ARG A 55 -1.71 9.03 -1.72
N SER A 56 -1.05 10.10 -1.34
CA SER A 56 0.37 10.06 -1.04
C SER A 56 0.48 9.91 0.47
N GLU A 57 1.18 8.89 0.93
CA GLU A 57 1.26 8.58 2.36
C GLU A 57 2.69 8.56 2.83
N ASN A 58 2.89 8.98 4.06
CA ASN A 58 4.19 8.91 4.70
C ASN A 58 4.09 7.97 5.90
N TRP A 59 4.96 6.99 5.92
CA TRP A 59 4.96 5.96 6.96
C TRP A 59 6.28 5.96 7.71
N LYS A 60 6.21 5.60 8.96
CA LYS A 60 7.41 5.41 9.77
C LYS A 60 7.21 4.22 10.68
N GLU A 61 8.08 3.22 10.50
CA GLU A 61 8.07 2.00 11.30
C GLU A 61 6.67 1.38 11.39
N GLY A 62 5.97 1.34 10.26
CA GLY A 62 4.66 0.73 10.18
C GLY A 62 3.51 1.62 10.60
N LYS A 63 3.78 2.85 10.95
CA LYS A 63 2.74 3.78 11.35
C LYS A 63 2.55 4.87 10.32
N LEU A 64 1.30 5.18 10.03
CA LEU A 64 0.98 6.26 9.10
C LEU A 64 1.14 7.58 9.82
N ILE A 65 2.05 8.41 9.31
CA ILE A 65 2.33 9.72 9.90
C ILE A 65 1.37 10.76 9.36
N ASN A 66 1.24 10.81 8.05
CA ASN A 66 0.30 11.73 7.41
C ASN A 66 0.02 11.24 6.00
N PHE A 67 -0.98 11.83 5.39
CA PHE A 67 -1.28 11.52 4.00
C PHE A 67 -1.93 12.72 3.34
N THR A 68 -1.87 12.74 2.01
CA THR A 68 -2.49 13.77 1.20
C THR A 68 -3.22 13.09 0.06
N ILE A 69 -4.47 13.47 -0.16
CA ILE A 69 -5.23 12.93 -1.28
C ILE A 69 -4.78 13.67 -2.54
N THR A 70 -4.19 12.92 -3.48
CA THR A 70 -3.67 13.49 -4.71
C THR A 70 -4.65 13.37 -5.86
N LYS A 71 -5.63 12.49 -5.72
CA LYS A 71 -6.66 12.32 -6.74
C LYS A 71 -7.90 11.78 -6.06
N GLU A 72 -9.02 12.44 -6.27
CA GLU A 72 -10.27 11.97 -5.67
C GLU A 72 -10.86 10.83 -6.48
N GLY A 73 -11.51 9.92 -5.76
CA GLY A 73 -12.14 8.80 -6.40
C GLY A 73 -13.40 9.22 -7.13
N LYS A 74 -13.97 8.27 -7.84
CA LYS A 74 -15.21 8.50 -8.55
C LYS A 74 -16.35 8.69 -7.58
N LYS A 75 -17.17 9.67 -7.87
CA LYS A 75 -18.37 9.90 -7.10
C LYS A 75 -19.59 9.64 -7.98
N LYS A 76 -20.58 9.13 -7.36
CA LYS A 76 -21.86 8.92 -8.04
C LYS A 76 -22.80 10.06 -7.77
#